data_b1ef938c9eb4a71b2b0b94785b9850b0
#
_entry.id   b1ef938c9eb4a71b2b0b94785b9850b0
#
_cell.length_a   1.000
_cell.length_b   1.000
_cell.length_c   1.000
_cell.angle_alpha   90.00
_cell.angle_beta   90.00
_cell.angle_gamma   90.00
#
_symmetry.space_group_name_H-M   'P 1'
#
loop_
_entity.id
_entity.type
_entity.pdbx_description
1 polymer ?
#
loop_
_entity_poly.entity_id
_entity_poly.type
_entity_poly.pdbx_seq_one_letter_code
_entity_poly.pdbx_strand_id
1 'polypeptide(L)'
;MFLNPQNVDYAKALLTFADGQRIGDAEDAPQWLAIHIANCYGLDKETIKDRVEWVNESHEALMAIAEDPMAHFDFWSKADDPFCFLASCFEYKGYQDQGDDFITHLPIAMDATCSGLQHFSGIQKDEVTAKATNLMPADEPSDIYQIVADKVNEKLKKSDKTIA
;
A
#
# COMPACT_ATOMS: atom_id res chain seq x y z
N MET A 1 25.82 4.83 -3.70
CA MET A 1 24.58 4.09 -3.56
C MET A 1 23.90 4.57 -2.30
N PHE A 2 22.75 5.23 -2.42
CA PHE A 2 22.00 5.68 -1.25
C PHE A 2 21.06 4.55 -0.83
N LEU A 3 21.10 4.18 0.45
CA LEU A 3 20.12 3.26 1.02
C LEU A 3 18.89 4.07 1.40
N ASN A 4 17.74 3.69 0.85
CA ASN A 4 16.46 4.31 1.20
C ASN A 4 16.14 3.98 2.68
N PRO A 5 15.80 4.97 3.53
CA PRO A 5 15.37 4.69 4.90
C PRO A 5 14.06 3.91 4.89
N GLN A 6 14.07 2.69 5.45
CA GLN A 6 12.91 1.79 5.39
C GLN A 6 12.01 1.89 6.62
N ASN A 7 12.54 2.32 7.76
CA ASN A 7 11.84 2.23 9.04
C ASN A 7 11.61 3.60 9.70
N VAL A 8 11.76 4.69 8.96
CA VAL A 8 11.62 6.04 9.51
C VAL A 8 10.69 6.85 8.61
N ASP A 9 9.46 7.00 9.06
CA ASP A 9 8.37 7.63 8.31
C ASP A 9 8.75 9.04 7.79
N TYR A 10 9.19 9.97 8.65
CA TYR A 10 9.56 11.32 8.21
C TYR A 10 10.70 11.33 7.18
N ALA A 11 11.60 10.36 7.23
CA ALA A 11 12.69 10.28 6.26
C ALA A 11 12.21 9.74 4.90
N LYS A 12 11.24 8.81 4.90
CA LYS A 12 10.56 8.37 3.67
C LYS A 12 9.78 9.52 3.04
N ALA A 13 9.03 10.27 3.85
CA ALA A 13 8.19 11.38 3.40
C ALA A 13 8.97 12.52 2.72
N LEU A 14 10.25 12.71 3.10
CA LEU A 14 11.13 13.72 2.52
C LEU A 14 11.82 13.28 1.22
N LEU A 15 11.71 12.00 0.86
CA LEU A 15 12.33 11.47 -0.36
C LEU A 15 11.32 11.44 -1.50
N THR A 16 11.67 12.12 -2.58
CA THR A 16 10.88 12.17 -3.81
C THR A 16 11.75 11.79 -5.01
N PHE A 17 11.12 11.40 -6.11
CA PHE A 17 11.83 11.20 -7.36
C PHE A 17 12.34 12.53 -7.94
N ALA A 18 13.55 12.54 -8.51
CA ALA A 18 14.10 13.70 -9.18
C ALA A 18 13.30 14.05 -10.45
N ASP A 19 12.92 13.02 -11.19
CA ASP A 19 12.07 13.14 -12.39
C ASP A 19 10.65 12.75 -12.01
N GLY A 20 9.70 13.67 -12.20
CA GLY A 20 8.28 13.45 -11.95
C GLY A 20 7.58 12.75 -13.09
N GLN A 21 6.41 12.21 -12.79
CA GLN A 21 5.50 11.60 -13.76
C GLN A 21 4.19 12.37 -13.80
N ARG A 22 3.69 12.66 -15.00
CA ARG A 22 2.37 13.28 -15.14
C ARG A 22 1.28 12.26 -14.82
N ILE A 23 0.36 12.61 -13.94
CA ILE A 23 -0.70 11.70 -13.51
C ILE A 23 -1.58 11.25 -14.68
N GLY A 24 -1.90 12.12 -15.61
CA GLY A 24 -2.72 11.81 -16.78
C GLY A 24 -2.08 10.85 -17.80
N ASP A 25 -0.80 10.48 -17.63
CA ASP A 25 -0.13 9.54 -18.54
C ASP A 25 -0.54 8.07 -18.25
N ALA A 26 -1.18 7.79 -17.11
CA ALA A 26 -1.70 6.48 -16.77
C ALA A 26 -3.12 6.60 -16.20
N GLU A 27 -4.07 5.87 -16.79
CA GLU A 27 -5.51 5.93 -16.44
C GLU A 27 -5.79 5.58 -14.98
N ASP A 28 -4.99 4.70 -14.40
CA ASP A 28 -5.15 4.22 -13.02
C ASP A 28 -4.28 4.98 -12.00
N ALA A 29 -3.46 5.95 -12.42
CA ALA A 29 -2.57 6.68 -11.51
C ALA A 29 -3.31 7.41 -10.38
N PRO A 30 -4.46 8.08 -10.58
CA PRO A 30 -5.22 8.68 -9.49
C PRO A 30 -5.71 7.67 -8.46
N GLN A 31 -6.08 6.47 -8.91
CA GLN A 31 -6.48 5.38 -8.02
C GLN A 31 -5.31 4.91 -7.14
N TRP A 32 -4.11 4.78 -7.71
CA TRP A 32 -2.92 4.40 -6.94
C TRP A 32 -2.51 5.46 -5.94
N LEU A 33 -2.68 6.74 -6.26
CA LEU A 33 -2.47 7.82 -5.30
C LEU A 33 -3.46 7.70 -4.12
N ALA A 34 -4.74 7.47 -4.40
CA ALA A 34 -5.75 7.27 -3.36
C ALA A 34 -5.44 6.04 -2.48
N ILE A 35 -5.07 4.91 -3.08
CA ILE A 35 -4.66 3.71 -2.35
C ILE A 35 -3.46 4.00 -1.43
N HIS A 36 -2.48 4.75 -1.92
CA HIS A 36 -1.30 5.11 -1.12
C HIS A 36 -1.66 5.99 0.07
N ILE A 37 -2.53 6.99 -0.12
CA ILE A 37 -3.05 7.84 0.97
C ILE A 37 -3.71 6.98 2.06
N ALA A 38 -4.63 6.10 1.66
CA ALA A 38 -5.32 5.21 2.59
C ALA A 38 -4.37 4.27 3.32
N ASN A 39 -3.36 3.72 2.62
CA ASN A 39 -2.34 2.86 3.23
C ASN A 39 -1.52 3.61 4.29
N CYS A 40 -1.08 4.83 3.99
CA CYS A 40 -0.34 5.66 4.95
C CYS A 40 -1.19 6.02 6.18
N TYR A 41 -2.51 6.12 6.01
CA TYR A 41 -3.41 6.36 7.14
C TYR A 41 -3.60 5.14 8.04
N GLY A 42 -3.40 3.91 7.53
CA GLY A 42 -3.54 2.65 8.25
C GLY A 42 -4.66 1.75 7.76
N LEU A 43 -5.18 1.99 6.55
CA LEU A 43 -6.24 1.18 5.92
C LEU A 43 -5.67 0.09 4.98
N ASP A 44 -4.42 -0.32 5.18
CA ASP A 44 -3.73 -1.28 4.33
C ASP A 44 -4.35 -2.70 4.33
N LYS A 45 -5.25 -2.99 5.25
CA LYS A 45 -6.00 -4.26 5.36
C LYS A 45 -7.36 -4.23 4.66
N GLU A 46 -7.87 -3.04 4.35
CA GLU A 46 -9.15 -2.88 3.67
C GLU A 46 -9.06 -3.24 2.18
N THR A 47 -10.20 -3.46 1.53
CA THR A 47 -10.21 -3.71 0.09
C THR A 47 -9.77 -2.47 -0.70
N ILE A 48 -9.27 -2.66 -1.92
CA ILE A 48 -8.90 -1.55 -2.81
C ILE A 48 -10.07 -0.57 -2.98
N LYS A 49 -11.28 -1.10 -3.14
CA LYS A 49 -12.49 -0.29 -3.29
C LYS A 49 -12.75 0.58 -2.07
N ASP A 50 -12.69 -0.02 -0.88
CA ASP A 50 -12.98 0.69 0.38
C ASP A 50 -11.94 1.78 0.65
N ARG A 51 -10.65 1.54 0.31
CA ARG A 51 -9.59 2.55 0.40
C ARG A 51 -9.86 3.76 -0.49
N VAL A 52 -10.24 3.52 -1.75
CA VAL A 52 -10.55 4.61 -2.69
C VAL A 52 -11.80 5.37 -2.25
N GLU A 53 -12.84 4.65 -1.78
CA GLU A 53 -14.07 5.25 -1.28
C GLU A 53 -13.79 6.13 -0.06
N TRP A 54 -12.99 5.64 0.90
CA TRP A 54 -12.59 6.43 2.07
C TRP A 54 -11.85 7.74 1.69
N VAL A 55 -10.95 7.71 0.70
CA VAL A 55 -10.27 8.93 0.24
C VAL A 55 -11.25 9.91 -0.38
N ASN A 56 -12.21 9.44 -1.16
CA ASN A 56 -13.25 10.28 -1.76
C ASN A 56 -14.15 10.91 -0.67
N GLU A 57 -14.53 10.15 0.34
CA GLU A 57 -15.31 10.65 1.47
C GLU A 57 -14.51 11.65 2.34
N SER A 58 -13.21 11.45 2.43
CA SER A 58 -12.30 12.30 3.21
C SER A 58 -11.77 13.50 2.43
N HIS A 59 -12.24 13.76 1.21
CA HIS A 59 -11.73 14.78 0.30
C HIS A 59 -11.52 16.15 0.99
N GLU A 60 -12.55 16.68 1.64
CA GLU A 60 -12.49 17.99 2.31
C GLU A 60 -11.43 18.02 3.42
N ALA A 61 -11.32 16.94 4.18
CA ALA A 61 -10.33 16.83 5.25
C ALA A 61 -8.90 16.78 4.68
N LEU A 62 -8.66 16.01 3.62
CA LEU A 62 -7.36 15.92 2.96
C LEU A 62 -6.92 17.26 2.38
N MET A 63 -7.84 17.98 1.75
CA MET A 63 -7.59 19.33 1.22
C MET A 63 -7.27 20.32 2.35
N ALA A 64 -8.02 20.31 3.45
CA ALA A 64 -7.79 21.17 4.59
C ALA A 64 -6.45 20.88 5.29
N ILE A 65 -6.06 19.60 5.41
CA ILE A 65 -4.75 19.20 5.93
C ILE A 65 -3.62 19.75 5.06
N ALA A 66 -3.76 19.68 3.75
CA ALA A 66 -2.75 20.18 2.83
C ALA A 66 -2.66 21.72 2.83
N GLU A 67 -3.73 22.43 3.16
CA GLU A 67 -3.74 23.90 3.27
C GLU A 67 -3.14 24.40 4.58
N ASP A 68 -3.53 23.81 5.71
CA ASP A 68 -3.01 24.16 7.04
C ASP A 68 -2.74 22.89 7.88
N PRO A 69 -1.57 22.25 7.70
CA PRO A 69 -1.24 21.03 8.44
C PRO A 69 -1.25 21.21 9.96
N MET A 70 -0.92 22.42 10.44
CA MET A 70 -0.83 22.66 11.88
C MET A 70 -2.21 22.76 12.54
N ALA A 71 -3.19 23.34 11.84
CA ALA A 71 -4.57 23.36 12.30
C ALA A 71 -5.21 21.96 12.36
N HIS A 72 -4.71 21.04 11.54
CA HIS A 72 -5.24 19.68 11.43
C HIS A 72 -4.29 18.61 11.98
N PHE A 73 -3.36 19.00 12.86
CA PHE A 73 -2.36 18.11 13.44
C PHE A 73 -2.97 16.88 14.11
N ASP A 74 -4.06 17.04 14.85
CA ASP A 74 -4.72 15.95 15.58
C ASP A 74 -5.32 14.87 14.65
N PHE A 75 -5.53 15.17 13.39
CA PHE A 75 -6.02 14.21 12.41
C PHE A 75 -4.87 13.42 11.80
N TRP A 76 -3.96 14.10 11.10
CA TRP A 76 -2.91 13.41 10.35
C TRP A 76 -1.85 12.75 11.23
N SER A 77 -1.61 13.26 12.44
CA SER A 77 -0.66 12.64 13.38
C SER A 77 -1.10 11.29 13.94
N LYS A 78 -2.36 10.90 13.74
CA LYS A 78 -2.90 9.59 14.14
C LYS A 78 -2.76 8.52 13.05
N ALA A 79 -2.33 8.89 11.87
CA ALA A 79 -2.06 7.95 10.79
C ALA A 79 -0.92 6.98 11.21
N ASP A 80 -0.89 5.80 10.63
CA ASP A 80 0.16 4.80 10.89
C ASP A 80 1.54 5.30 10.43
N ASP A 81 1.60 5.95 9.25
CA ASP A 81 2.76 6.64 8.71
C ASP A 81 2.45 8.16 8.57
N PRO A 82 2.46 8.96 9.66
CA PRO A 82 1.90 10.32 9.67
C PRO A 82 2.54 11.27 8.65
N PHE A 83 3.87 11.25 8.51
CA PHE A 83 4.57 12.15 7.60
C PHE A 83 4.41 11.71 6.14
N CYS A 84 4.38 10.41 5.84
CA CYS A 84 4.04 9.91 4.51
C CYS A 84 2.60 10.24 4.15
N PHE A 85 1.68 10.14 5.10
CA PHE A 85 0.29 10.57 4.91
C PHE A 85 0.19 12.07 4.62
N LEU A 86 0.90 12.91 5.38
CA LEU A 86 0.92 14.34 5.14
C LEU A 86 1.50 14.70 3.77
N ALA A 87 2.60 14.06 3.37
CA ALA A 87 3.17 14.24 2.03
C ALA A 87 2.17 13.86 0.93
N SER A 88 1.42 12.77 1.14
CA SER A 88 0.38 12.32 0.22
C SER A 88 -0.80 13.30 0.13
N CYS A 89 -1.14 14.00 1.23
CA CYS A 89 -2.16 15.05 1.20
C CYS A 89 -1.73 16.23 0.32
N PHE A 90 -0.46 16.62 0.34
CA PHE A 90 0.06 17.67 -0.55
C PHE A 90 0.00 17.25 -2.03
N GLU A 91 0.37 16.01 -2.34
CA GLU A 91 0.26 15.48 -3.70
C GLU A 91 -1.19 15.40 -4.16
N TYR A 92 -2.09 14.95 -3.27
CA TYR A 92 -3.53 14.89 -3.56
C TYR A 92 -4.09 16.28 -3.89
N LYS A 93 -3.72 17.29 -3.09
CA LYS A 93 -4.11 18.67 -3.38
C LYS A 93 -3.56 19.14 -4.72
N GLY A 94 -2.30 18.87 -5.01
CA GLY A 94 -1.69 19.20 -6.31
C GLY A 94 -2.46 18.59 -7.48
N TYR A 95 -2.86 17.33 -7.36
CA TYR A 95 -3.70 16.66 -8.35
C TYR A 95 -5.10 17.28 -8.46
N GLN A 96 -5.76 17.59 -7.34
CA GLN A 96 -7.09 18.24 -7.37
C GLN A 96 -7.06 19.62 -8.01
N ASP A 97 -5.98 20.39 -7.79
CA ASP A 97 -5.82 21.74 -8.32
C ASP A 97 -5.47 21.75 -9.84
N GLN A 98 -4.70 20.77 -10.33
CA GLN A 98 -4.14 20.75 -11.68
C GLN A 98 -4.72 19.66 -12.59
N GLY A 99 -5.42 18.68 -12.02
CA GLY A 99 -5.99 17.53 -12.76
C GLY A 99 -4.90 16.66 -13.39
N ASP A 100 -5.17 16.16 -14.60
CA ASP A 100 -4.31 15.24 -15.34
C ASP A 100 -2.92 15.83 -15.71
N ASP A 101 -2.76 17.15 -15.68
CA ASP A 101 -1.49 17.81 -15.94
C ASP A 101 -0.55 17.86 -14.74
N PHE A 102 -1.02 17.44 -13.57
CA PHE A 102 -0.20 17.39 -12.35
C PHE A 102 0.97 16.43 -12.51
N ILE A 103 2.17 16.91 -12.14
CA ILE A 103 3.39 16.10 -12.15
C ILE A 103 3.69 15.68 -10.71
N THR A 104 3.52 14.40 -10.42
CA THR A 104 3.85 13.82 -9.11
C THR A 104 5.31 13.37 -9.05
N HIS A 105 5.94 13.60 -7.91
CA HIS A 105 7.28 13.09 -7.58
C HIS A 105 7.22 12.08 -6.42
N LEU A 106 6.01 11.76 -5.95
CA LEU A 106 5.80 10.91 -4.78
C LEU A 106 6.12 9.44 -5.09
N PRO A 107 7.01 8.77 -4.34
CA PRO A 107 7.20 7.34 -4.43
C PRO A 107 5.99 6.62 -3.80
N ILE A 108 5.25 5.85 -4.59
CA ILE A 108 4.21 4.95 -4.07
C ILE A 108 4.88 3.65 -3.66
N ALA A 109 4.86 3.36 -2.36
CA ALA A 109 5.43 2.14 -1.83
C ALA A 109 4.48 0.96 -2.06
N MET A 110 5.03 -0.15 -2.56
CA MET A 110 4.33 -1.43 -2.70
C MET A 110 5.05 -2.46 -1.83
N ASP A 111 4.28 -3.22 -1.06
CA ASP A 111 4.82 -4.30 -0.22
C ASP A 111 4.62 -5.66 -0.87
N ALA A 112 5.47 -6.61 -0.51
CA ALA A 112 5.46 -7.96 -1.06
C ALA A 112 5.00 -8.98 -0.02
N THR A 113 4.00 -9.78 -0.35
CA THR A 113 3.54 -10.88 0.50
C THR A 113 4.60 -11.98 0.53
N CYS A 114 5.31 -12.11 1.68
CA CYS A 114 6.28 -13.19 1.88
C CYS A 114 7.39 -13.22 0.80
N SER A 115 8.13 -12.12 0.67
CA SER A 115 9.12 -11.88 -0.40
C SER A 115 10.10 -13.04 -0.64
N GLY A 116 10.55 -13.71 0.43
CA GLY A 116 11.42 -14.89 0.32
C GLY A 116 10.77 -16.02 -0.49
N LEU A 117 9.52 -16.35 -0.23
CA LEU A 117 8.80 -17.38 -0.99
C LEU A 117 8.49 -16.92 -2.42
N GLN A 118 8.22 -15.63 -2.65
CA GLN A 118 8.08 -15.10 -4.00
C GLN A 118 9.35 -15.32 -4.82
N HIS A 119 10.52 -14.97 -4.27
CA HIS A 119 11.80 -15.16 -4.93
C HIS A 119 12.05 -16.64 -5.24
N PHE A 120 11.83 -17.54 -4.28
CA PHE A 120 12.00 -18.98 -4.50
C PHE A 120 11.03 -19.53 -5.55
N SER A 121 9.77 -19.14 -5.51
CA SER A 121 8.78 -19.56 -6.49
C SER A 121 9.15 -19.10 -7.91
N GLY A 122 9.64 -17.86 -8.05
CA GLY A 122 10.10 -17.33 -9.33
C GLY A 122 11.32 -18.07 -9.88
N ILE A 123 12.32 -18.37 -9.04
CA ILE A 123 13.52 -19.12 -9.44
C ILE A 123 13.19 -20.56 -9.82
N GLN A 124 12.30 -21.22 -9.06
CA GLN A 124 11.90 -22.61 -9.28
C GLN A 124 10.79 -22.74 -10.33
N LYS A 125 10.19 -21.65 -10.78
CA LYS A 125 9.01 -21.62 -11.64
C LYS A 125 7.83 -22.41 -11.03
N ASP A 126 7.67 -22.32 -9.70
CA ASP A 126 6.58 -22.96 -8.96
C ASP A 126 5.34 -22.06 -8.98
N GLU A 127 4.43 -22.34 -9.90
CA GLU A 127 3.20 -21.56 -10.06
C GLU A 127 2.27 -21.62 -8.85
N VAL A 128 2.28 -22.72 -8.09
CA VAL A 128 1.40 -22.90 -6.93
C VAL A 128 1.81 -21.94 -5.82
N THR A 129 3.11 -21.89 -5.49
CA THR A 129 3.63 -20.95 -4.49
C THR A 129 3.57 -19.51 -5.00
N ALA A 130 3.80 -19.29 -6.30
CA ALA A 130 3.71 -17.96 -6.91
C ALA A 130 2.29 -17.37 -6.81
N LYS A 131 1.25 -18.17 -7.01
CA LYS A 131 -0.14 -17.74 -6.78
C LYS A 131 -0.42 -17.45 -5.31
N ALA A 132 0.01 -18.36 -4.43
CA ALA A 132 -0.22 -18.23 -2.98
C ALA A 132 0.48 -17.02 -2.35
N THR A 133 1.53 -16.50 -3.00
CA THR A 133 2.30 -15.33 -2.56
C THR A 133 2.04 -14.07 -3.39
N ASN A 134 0.99 -14.04 -4.19
CA ASN A 134 0.59 -12.91 -5.03
C ASN A 134 1.68 -12.46 -6.05
N LEU A 135 2.56 -13.36 -6.46
CA LEU A 135 3.53 -13.10 -7.54
C LEU A 135 2.90 -13.22 -8.93
N MET A 136 1.81 -13.98 -9.05
CA MET A 136 1.03 -14.10 -10.28
C MET A 136 -0.27 -13.30 -10.16
N PRO A 137 -0.74 -12.66 -11.26
CA PRO A 137 -2.00 -11.94 -11.27
C PRO A 137 -3.17 -12.86 -10.86
N ALA A 138 -4.08 -12.34 -10.03
CA ALA A 138 -5.31 -13.00 -9.62
C ALA A 138 -6.39 -11.92 -9.37
N ASP A 139 -7.66 -12.31 -9.40
CA ASP A 139 -8.78 -11.40 -9.14
C ASP A 139 -8.83 -10.95 -7.68
N GLU A 140 -8.36 -11.82 -6.76
CA GLU A 140 -8.27 -11.52 -5.33
C GLU A 140 -6.89 -11.93 -4.79
N PRO A 141 -6.34 -11.17 -3.82
CA PRO A 141 -5.08 -11.53 -3.19
C PRO A 141 -5.22 -12.80 -2.35
N SER A 142 -4.19 -13.66 -2.39
CA SER A 142 -4.10 -14.86 -1.56
C SER A 142 -3.45 -14.55 -0.22
N ASP A 143 -3.90 -15.24 0.84
CA ASP A 143 -3.24 -15.23 2.15
C ASP A 143 -2.44 -16.52 2.35
N ILE A 144 -1.13 -16.44 2.11
CA ILE A 144 -0.22 -17.59 2.26
C ILE A 144 -0.16 -18.09 3.71
N TYR A 145 -0.32 -17.19 4.69
CA TYR A 145 -0.26 -17.55 6.10
C TYR A 145 -1.48 -18.37 6.49
N GLN A 146 -2.67 -18.00 6.01
CA GLN A 146 -3.89 -18.77 6.22
C GLN A 146 -3.81 -20.13 5.52
N ILE A 147 -3.30 -20.18 4.29
CA ILE A 147 -3.11 -21.44 3.54
C ILE A 147 -2.19 -22.41 4.31
N VAL A 148 -1.12 -21.91 4.91
CA VAL A 148 -0.19 -22.71 5.72
C VAL A 148 -0.87 -23.16 7.01
N ALA A 149 -1.57 -22.27 7.70
CA ALA A 149 -2.30 -22.60 8.93
C ALA A 149 -3.32 -23.72 8.70
N ASP A 150 -4.09 -23.65 7.62
CA ASP A 150 -5.09 -24.67 7.28
C ASP A 150 -4.44 -26.04 6.99
N LYS A 151 -3.33 -26.06 6.24
CA LYS A 151 -2.58 -27.31 5.98
C LYS A 151 -2.01 -27.92 7.26
N VAL A 152 -1.52 -27.11 8.18
CA VAL A 152 -1.02 -27.58 9.48
C VAL A 152 -2.17 -28.17 10.30
N ASN A 153 -3.30 -27.47 10.39
CA ASN A 153 -4.48 -27.94 11.11
C ASN A 153 -5.04 -29.26 10.55
N GLU A 154 -5.04 -29.41 9.22
CA GLU A 154 -5.44 -30.69 8.60
C GLU A 154 -4.51 -31.86 8.98
N LYS A 155 -3.19 -31.61 9.01
CA LYS A 155 -2.21 -32.64 9.41
C LYS A 155 -2.35 -33.00 10.88
N LEU A 156 -2.55 -32.05 11.78
CA LEU A 156 -2.79 -32.30 13.20
C LEU A 156 -4.05 -33.13 13.42
N LYS A 157 -5.18 -32.76 12.79
CA LYS A 157 -6.43 -33.55 12.88
C LYS A 157 -6.28 -34.99 12.38
N LYS A 158 -5.41 -35.24 11.38
CA LYS A 158 -5.11 -36.59 10.90
C LYS A 158 -4.22 -37.36 11.88
N SER A 159 -3.28 -36.69 12.54
CA SER A 159 -2.39 -37.29 13.55
C SER A 159 -3.16 -37.73 14.79
N ASP A 160 -4.08 -36.90 15.31
CA ASP A 160 -4.91 -37.23 16.46
C ASP A 160 -5.85 -38.44 16.23
N LYS A 161 -6.28 -38.66 14.97
CA LYS A 161 -7.06 -39.86 14.60
C LYS A 161 -6.23 -41.13 14.50
N THR A 162 -4.90 -41.03 14.47
CA THR A 162 -4.00 -42.20 14.37
C THR A 162 -3.57 -42.69 15.73
N ILE A 163 -3.83 -41.94 16.80
CA ILE A 163 -3.50 -42.27 18.19
C ILE A 163 -4.70 -42.90 18.93
N ALA A 164 -5.87 -42.94 18.33
CA ALA A 164 -7.09 -43.60 18.83
C ALA A 164 -7.33 -44.93 18.14
#